data_2f730d242abc4a53e2d9b520edd6068f
#
_entry.id   2f730d242abc4a53e2d9b520edd6068f
#
_cell.length_a   1.000
_cell.length_b   1.000
_cell.length_c   1.000
_cell.angle_alpha   90.00
_cell.angle_beta   90.00
_cell.angle_gamma   90.00
#
_symmetry.space_group_name_H-M   'P 1'
#
loop_
_entity.id
_entity.type
_entity.pdbx_description
1 polymer ?
#
loop_
_entity_poly.entity_id
_entity_poly.type
_entity_poly.pdbx_seq_one_letter_code
_entity_poly.pdbx_strand_id
1 'polypeptide(L)'
;MAGLVKNTPGALGYVELAYAVKNKLPVGLVKNVAGKFIEPTIESTTAAAAAAAKSMPADFRVSLTNPAGEDAYPIASFTWLLVYKEQPNEMKGRAIVKFLWWMSHEGQKMAPDLLYAPLPAPVVKQIEARIKEINYQGKPLLAAR
;
A
#
# COMPACT_ATOMS: atom_id res chain seq x y z
N MET A 1 -0.56 17.10 13.17
CA MET A 1 0.28 17.67 12.09
C MET A 1 -0.53 18.60 11.17
N ALA A 2 -1.53 18.12 10.41
CA ALA A 2 -2.31 18.91 9.44
C ALA A 2 -2.86 20.24 10.02
N GLY A 3 -3.46 20.22 11.20
CA GLY A 3 -3.98 21.44 11.85
C GLY A 3 -2.89 22.46 12.20
N LEU A 4 -1.70 22.01 12.61
CA LEU A 4 -0.58 22.92 12.90
C LEU A 4 -0.08 23.60 11.62
N VAL A 5 0.09 22.86 10.53
CA VAL A 5 0.51 23.42 9.24
C VAL A 5 -0.51 24.43 8.74
N LYS A 6 -1.82 24.12 8.84
CA LYS A 6 -2.90 25.01 8.39
C LYS A 6 -2.92 26.34 9.15
N ASN A 7 -2.62 26.32 10.45
CA ASN A 7 -2.78 27.47 11.34
C ASN A 7 -1.48 28.24 11.58
N THR A 8 -0.36 27.82 11.00
CA THR A 8 0.95 28.46 11.20
C THR A 8 1.48 28.97 9.87
N PRO A 9 1.50 30.31 9.63
CA PRO A 9 2.07 30.87 8.40
C PRO A 9 3.53 30.44 8.20
N GLY A 10 3.87 29.98 7.00
CA GLY A 10 5.20 29.49 6.64
C GLY A 10 5.55 28.08 7.15
N ALA A 11 4.62 27.40 7.82
CA ALA A 11 4.86 26.04 8.28
C ALA A 11 4.96 25.06 7.10
N LEU A 12 5.92 24.15 7.22
CA LEU A 12 6.06 22.98 6.37
C LEU A 12 5.84 21.72 7.22
N GLY A 13 5.13 20.73 6.67
CA GLY A 13 4.89 19.48 7.35
C GLY A 13 4.65 18.34 6.38
N TYR A 14 4.51 17.13 6.90
CA TYR A 14 4.14 15.95 6.13
C TYR A 14 2.90 15.31 6.76
N VAL A 15 2.00 14.86 5.91
CA VAL A 15 0.78 14.16 6.30
C VAL A 15 0.44 13.16 5.20
N GLU A 16 -0.37 12.18 5.54
CA GLU A 16 -0.96 11.27 4.56
C GLU A 16 -1.83 12.05 3.55
N LEU A 17 -1.84 11.65 2.28
CA LEU A 17 -2.54 12.34 1.19
C LEU A 17 -4.01 12.62 1.54
N ALA A 18 -4.69 11.66 2.17
CA ALA A 18 -6.08 11.81 2.58
C ALA A 18 -6.31 13.02 3.50
N TYR A 19 -5.37 13.32 4.40
CA TYR A 19 -5.47 14.50 5.29
C TYR A 19 -5.23 15.80 4.53
N ALA A 20 -4.29 15.81 3.58
CA ALA A 20 -4.03 17.00 2.76
C ALA A 20 -5.27 17.36 1.94
N VAL A 21 -5.82 16.39 1.21
CA VAL A 21 -6.98 16.60 0.35
C VAL A 21 -8.23 16.99 1.13
N LYS A 22 -8.58 16.23 2.19
CA LYS A 22 -9.78 16.50 3.01
C LYS A 22 -9.75 17.87 3.70
N ASN A 23 -8.56 18.34 4.08
CA ASN A 23 -8.38 19.66 4.71
C ASN A 23 -8.03 20.77 3.72
N LYS A 24 -7.99 20.47 2.42
CA LYS A 24 -7.63 21.42 1.34
C LYS A 24 -6.28 22.11 1.64
N LEU A 25 -5.29 21.33 2.09
CA LEU A 25 -3.94 21.83 2.30
C LEU A 25 -3.19 21.86 0.97
N PRO A 26 -2.40 22.92 0.70
CA PRO A 26 -1.51 22.92 -0.45
C PRO A 26 -0.46 21.83 -0.29
N VAL A 27 -0.15 21.15 -1.39
CA VAL A 27 0.89 20.12 -1.44
C VAL A 27 2.03 20.56 -2.35
N GLY A 28 3.25 20.21 -1.97
CA GLY A 28 4.43 20.46 -2.78
C GLY A 28 4.70 19.32 -3.76
N LEU A 29 5.26 19.67 -4.93
CA LEU A 29 5.85 18.68 -5.82
C LEU A 29 7.20 18.25 -5.28
N VAL A 30 7.52 16.96 -5.38
CA VAL A 30 8.81 16.42 -4.92
C VAL A 30 9.57 15.83 -6.09
N LYS A 31 10.86 16.21 -6.20
CA LYS A 31 11.73 15.74 -7.28
C LYS A 31 12.08 14.27 -7.05
N ASN A 32 11.79 13.42 -8.03
CA ASN A 32 12.14 12.01 -8.00
C ASN A 32 13.53 11.71 -8.58
N VAL A 33 13.95 10.43 -8.56
CA VAL A 33 15.25 9.98 -9.08
C VAL A 33 15.42 10.26 -10.57
N ALA A 34 14.34 10.33 -11.35
CA ALA A 34 14.37 10.68 -12.77
C ALA A 34 14.51 12.21 -13.01
N GLY A 35 14.58 13.01 -11.94
CA GLY A 35 14.70 14.46 -12.04
C GLY A 35 13.39 15.21 -12.25
N LYS A 36 12.26 14.51 -12.27
CA LYS A 36 10.92 15.10 -12.45
C LYS A 36 10.32 15.51 -11.11
N PHE A 37 9.61 16.63 -11.09
CA PHE A 37 8.80 17.06 -9.94
C PHE A 37 7.43 16.41 -10.02
N ILE A 38 7.11 15.54 -9.07
CA ILE A 38 5.91 14.70 -9.05
C ILE A 38 4.96 15.16 -7.94
N GLU A 39 3.68 15.27 -8.29
CA GLU A 39 2.60 15.52 -7.35
C GLU A 39 2.21 14.21 -6.62
N PRO A 40 1.87 14.27 -5.31
CA PRO A 40 1.33 13.12 -4.60
C PRO A 40 -0.12 12.85 -5.07
N THR A 41 -0.28 11.85 -5.93
CA THR A 41 -1.57 11.37 -6.42
C THR A 41 -1.69 9.86 -6.25
N ILE A 42 -2.89 9.32 -6.46
CA ILE A 42 -3.12 7.87 -6.48
C ILE A 42 -2.27 7.23 -7.58
N GLU A 43 -2.22 7.84 -8.77
CA GLU A 43 -1.51 7.35 -9.94
C GLU A 43 0.00 7.32 -9.69
N SER A 44 0.57 8.41 -9.17
CA SER A 44 2.02 8.50 -8.90
C SER A 44 2.45 7.57 -7.75
N THR A 45 1.58 7.32 -6.78
CA THR A 45 1.79 6.35 -5.71
C THR A 45 1.70 4.91 -6.24
N THR A 46 0.73 4.62 -7.13
CA THR A 46 0.64 3.32 -7.82
C THR A 46 1.87 3.05 -8.68
N ALA A 47 2.38 4.08 -9.38
CA ALA A 47 3.62 3.97 -10.16
C ALA A 47 4.84 3.63 -9.27
N ALA A 48 4.93 4.22 -8.09
CA ALA A 48 5.97 3.90 -7.11
C ALA A 48 5.87 2.43 -6.64
N ALA A 49 4.68 1.95 -6.34
CA ALA A 49 4.44 0.55 -5.96
C ALA A 49 4.76 -0.43 -7.11
N ALA A 50 4.41 -0.09 -8.35
CA ALA A 50 4.70 -0.91 -9.53
C ALA A 50 6.21 -1.02 -9.79
N ALA A 51 6.96 0.06 -9.59
CA ALA A 51 8.42 0.05 -9.70
C ALA A 51 9.07 -0.92 -8.70
N ALA A 52 8.58 -0.93 -7.45
CA ALA A 52 9.09 -1.82 -6.41
C ALA A 52 8.69 -3.29 -6.60
N ALA A 53 7.61 -3.56 -7.32
CA ALA A 53 7.12 -4.93 -7.55
C ALA A 53 8.16 -5.85 -8.20
N LYS A 54 9.07 -5.29 -9.03
CA LYS A 54 10.11 -6.04 -9.74
C LYS A 54 11.19 -6.62 -8.79
N SER A 55 11.43 -5.97 -7.67
CA SER A 55 12.45 -6.35 -6.67
C SER A 55 11.83 -6.72 -5.32
N MET A 56 10.52 -6.95 -5.27
CA MET A 56 9.79 -7.25 -4.05
C MET A 56 10.29 -8.55 -3.42
N PRO A 57 10.83 -8.54 -2.20
CA PRO A 57 11.20 -9.77 -1.52
C PRO A 57 9.97 -10.55 -1.08
N ALA A 58 10.18 -11.84 -0.80
CA ALA A 58 9.09 -12.74 -0.41
C ALA A 58 8.32 -12.29 0.84
N ASP A 59 8.94 -11.53 1.73
CA ASP A 59 8.34 -11.00 2.96
C ASP A 59 7.80 -9.57 2.81
N PHE A 60 7.77 -9.03 1.58
CA PHE A 60 7.30 -7.68 1.22
C PHE A 60 8.04 -6.52 1.90
N ARG A 61 9.16 -6.75 2.59
CA ARG A 61 9.95 -5.69 3.22
C ARG A 61 10.77 -4.93 2.17
N VAL A 62 10.13 -4.01 1.50
CA VAL A 62 10.75 -3.16 0.46
C VAL A 62 10.44 -1.70 0.75
N SER A 63 11.40 -0.83 0.50
CA SER A 63 11.19 0.62 0.56
C SER A 63 10.62 1.13 -0.75
N LEU A 64 9.64 2.03 -0.67
CA LEU A 64 9.13 2.81 -1.79
C LEU A 64 9.73 4.22 -1.82
N THR A 65 10.77 4.49 -1.02
CA THR A 65 11.42 5.79 -1.01
C THR A 65 12.22 5.97 -2.28
N ASN A 66 11.88 6.99 -3.05
CA ASN A 66 12.51 7.37 -4.31
C ASN A 66 12.75 6.18 -5.27
N PRO A 67 11.71 5.39 -5.59
CA PRO A 67 11.83 4.24 -6.46
C PRO A 67 12.12 4.68 -7.90
N ALA A 68 12.65 3.77 -8.71
CA ALA A 68 12.86 4.02 -10.13
C ALA A 68 11.53 4.25 -10.85
N GLY A 69 11.51 5.19 -11.81
CA GLY A 69 10.33 5.48 -12.63
C GLY A 69 10.10 6.98 -12.78
N GLU A 70 9.73 7.39 -13.99
CA GLU A 70 9.58 8.81 -14.30
C GLU A 70 8.39 9.45 -13.59
N ASP A 71 7.33 8.70 -13.37
CA ASP A 71 6.08 9.17 -12.76
C ASP A 71 5.90 8.69 -11.31
N ALA A 72 6.92 8.04 -10.74
CA ALA A 72 6.87 7.52 -9.38
C ALA A 72 7.02 8.65 -8.34
N TYR A 73 6.07 8.74 -7.39
CA TYR A 73 6.17 9.66 -6.27
C TYR A 73 7.24 9.19 -5.29
N PRO A 74 8.20 10.05 -4.91
CA PRO A 74 9.39 9.62 -4.16
C PRO A 74 9.17 9.37 -2.67
N ILE A 75 8.01 9.78 -2.10
CA ILE A 75 7.70 9.61 -0.68
C ILE A 75 6.44 8.76 -0.57
N ALA A 76 6.57 7.47 -0.85
CA ALA A 76 5.49 6.48 -0.75
C ALA A 76 5.89 5.33 0.18
N SER A 77 4.90 4.61 0.68
CA SER A 77 5.08 3.42 1.53
C SER A 77 3.90 2.46 1.36
N PHE A 78 4.15 1.19 1.61
CA PHE A 78 3.09 0.22 1.81
C PHE A 78 2.57 0.26 3.25
N THR A 79 1.34 -0.19 3.43
CA THR A 79 0.82 -0.64 4.73
C THR A 79 0.93 -2.16 4.78
N TRP A 80 1.60 -2.70 5.80
CA TRP A 80 1.80 -4.14 5.96
C TRP A 80 0.85 -4.70 7.02
N LEU A 81 0.24 -5.84 6.67
CA LEU A 81 -0.53 -6.63 7.62
C LEU A 81 0.33 -7.80 8.09
N LEU A 82 0.54 -7.89 9.39
CA LEU A 82 1.26 -8.99 10.02
C LEU A 82 0.28 -10.10 10.39
N VAL A 83 0.45 -11.25 9.77
CA VAL A 83 -0.43 -12.41 9.97
C VAL A 83 0.42 -13.64 10.24
N TYR A 84 0.07 -14.41 11.27
CA TYR A 84 0.72 -15.68 11.53
C TYR A 84 0.47 -16.64 10.36
N LYS A 85 1.53 -17.28 9.88
CA LYS A 85 1.44 -18.31 8.83
C LYS A 85 0.66 -19.52 9.32
N GLU A 86 0.93 -19.98 10.55
CA GLU A 86 0.16 -21.00 11.22
C GLU A 86 -0.85 -20.36 12.18
N GLN A 87 -2.12 -20.61 11.91
CA GLN A 87 -3.20 -20.01 12.68
C GLN A 87 -3.53 -20.87 13.91
N PRO A 88 -3.71 -20.27 15.09
CA PRO A 88 -4.01 -21.01 16.31
C PRO A 88 -5.46 -21.53 16.36
N ASN A 89 -6.32 -21.04 15.49
CA ASN A 89 -7.74 -21.40 15.42
C ASN A 89 -8.19 -21.45 13.96
N GLU A 90 -8.77 -22.57 13.55
CA GLU A 90 -9.17 -22.79 12.15
C GLU A 90 -10.24 -21.80 11.67
N MET A 91 -11.30 -21.60 12.46
CA MET A 91 -12.43 -20.73 12.06
C MET A 91 -11.96 -19.27 11.88
N LYS A 92 -11.18 -18.75 12.84
CA LYS A 92 -10.62 -17.40 12.74
C LYS A 92 -9.63 -17.30 11.57
N GLY A 93 -8.78 -18.30 11.38
CA GLY A 93 -7.83 -18.36 10.28
C GLY A 93 -8.54 -18.35 8.91
N ARG A 94 -9.61 -19.11 8.73
CA ARG A 94 -10.42 -19.08 7.50
C ARG A 94 -11.07 -17.72 7.27
N ALA A 95 -11.56 -17.05 8.34
CA ALA A 95 -12.10 -15.70 8.23
C ALA A 95 -11.03 -14.68 7.81
N ILE A 96 -9.85 -14.73 8.41
CA ILE A 96 -8.71 -13.87 8.06
C ILE A 96 -8.32 -14.08 6.59
N VAL A 97 -8.14 -15.32 6.15
CA VAL A 97 -7.76 -15.65 4.77
C VAL A 97 -8.78 -15.13 3.75
N LYS A 98 -10.08 -15.30 4.03
CA LYS A 98 -11.16 -14.77 3.17
C LYS A 98 -11.13 -13.24 3.13
N PHE A 99 -10.91 -12.58 4.27
CA PHE A 99 -10.82 -11.13 4.35
C PHE A 99 -9.61 -10.58 3.60
N LEU A 100 -8.42 -11.18 3.76
CA LEU A 100 -7.21 -10.81 3.04
C LEU A 100 -7.38 -10.98 1.52
N TRP A 101 -8.03 -12.06 1.11
CA TRP A 101 -8.35 -12.30 -0.30
C TRP A 101 -9.28 -11.22 -0.85
N TRP A 102 -10.40 -10.97 -0.18
CA TRP A 102 -11.32 -9.92 -0.56
C TRP A 102 -10.64 -8.55 -0.62
N MET A 103 -9.85 -8.20 0.40
CA MET A 103 -9.16 -6.93 0.51
C MET A 103 -8.14 -6.71 -0.63
N SER A 104 -7.45 -7.76 -1.07
CA SER A 104 -6.50 -7.69 -2.18
C SER A 104 -7.14 -7.74 -3.58
N HIS A 105 -8.44 -7.99 -3.68
CA HIS A 105 -9.22 -8.09 -4.93
C HIS A 105 -10.36 -7.07 -4.96
N GLU A 106 -11.56 -7.50 -4.59
CA GLU A 106 -12.75 -6.64 -4.67
C GLU A 106 -12.64 -5.38 -3.79
N GLY A 107 -12.05 -5.51 -2.62
CA GLY A 107 -11.82 -4.39 -1.70
C GLY A 107 -10.93 -3.29 -2.27
N GLN A 108 -10.05 -3.59 -3.24
CA GLN A 108 -9.21 -2.59 -3.91
C GLN A 108 -10.04 -1.50 -4.61
N LYS A 109 -11.26 -1.79 -5.02
CA LYS A 109 -12.16 -0.82 -5.68
C LYS A 109 -12.56 0.33 -4.75
N MET A 110 -12.49 0.13 -3.44
CA MET A 110 -12.83 1.14 -2.43
C MET A 110 -11.62 2.02 -2.05
N ALA A 111 -10.41 1.62 -2.40
CA ALA A 111 -9.20 2.32 -2.01
C ALA A 111 -9.13 3.76 -2.56
N PRO A 112 -9.47 4.05 -3.83
CA PRO A 112 -9.44 5.41 -4.37
C PRO A 112 -10.36 6.40 -3.63
N ASP A 113 -11.54 5.98 -3.22
CA ASP A 113 -12.49 6.81 -2.46
C ASP A 113 -11.94 7.23 -1.10
N LEU A 114 -11.01 6.43 -0.57
CA LEU A 114 -10.29 6.69 0.66
C LEU A 114 -8.93 7.39 0.42
N LEU A 115 -8.61 7.73 -0.83
CA LEU A 115 -7.34 8.32 -1.27
C LEU A 115 -6.12 7.40 -1.03
N TYR A 116 -6.34 6.08 -1.08
CA TYR A 116 -5.27 5.09 -1.12
C TYR A 116 -5.09 4.55 -2.54
N ALA A 117 -3.84 4.30 -2.91
CA ALA A 117 -3.51 3.73 -4.20
C ALA A 117 -3.83 2.23 -4.23
N PRO A 118 -4.59 1.73 -5.21
CA PRO A 118 -4.76 0.30 -5.41
C PRO A 118 -3.43 -0.38 -5.68
N LEU A 119 -3.31 -1.63 -5.23
CA LEU A 119 -2.11 -2.42 -5.45
C LEU A 119 -1.97 -2.81 -6.93
N PRO A 120 -0.78 -2.68 -7.53
CA PRO A 120 -0.53 -3.15 -8.88
C PRO A 120 -0.73 -4.68 -8.99
N ALA A 121 -1.22 -5.16 -10.12
CA ALA A 121 -1.48 -6.58 -10.35
C ALA A 121 -0.31 -7.53 -10.04
N PRO A 122 0.97 -7.19 -10.34
CA PRO A 122 2.10 -8.02 -9.94
C PRO A 122 2.24 -8.18 -8.42
N VAL A 123 1.92 -7.13 -7.64
CA VAL A 123 1.95 -7.19 -6.17
C VAL A 123 0.82 -8.07 -5.66
N VAL A 124 -0.38 -7.92 -6.22
CA VAL A 124 -1.55 -8.76 -5.86
C VAL A 124 -1.22 -10.24 -6.05
N LYS A 125 -0.61 -10.65 -7.19
CA LYS A 125 -0.20 -12.04 -7.44
C LYS A 125 0.77 -12.57 -6.37
N GLN A 126 1.70 -11.75 -5.90
CA GLN A 126 2.62 -12.16 -4.82
C GLN A 126 1.88 -12.33 -3.49
N ILE A 127 0.93 -11.44 -3.18
CA ILE A 127 0.07 -11.53 -1.99
C ILE A 127 -0.78 -12.80 -2.04
N GLU A 128 -1.37 -13.14 -3.18
CA GLU A 128 -2.13 -14.39 -3.35
C GLU A 128 -1.29 -15.62 -3.00
N ALA A 129 -0.04 -15.66 -3.45
CA ALA A 129 0.87 -16.77 -3.13
C ALA A 129 1.08 -16.87 -1.61
N ARG A 130 1.24 -15.74 -0.92
CA ARG A 130 1.41 -15.71 0.54
C ARG A 130 0.15 -16.07 1.30
N ILE A 131 -1.02 -15.62 0.86
CA ILE A 131 -2.30 -16.00 1.48
C ILE A 131 -2.51 -17.52 1.42
N LYS A 132 -2.11 -18.19 0.32
CA LYS A 132 -2.21 -19.64 0.16
C LYS A 132 -1.34 -20.43 1.13
N GLU A 133 -0.27 -19.82 1.68
CA GLU A 133 0.60 -20.46 2.67
C GLU A 133 0.01 -20.44 4.10
N ILE A 134 -1.01 -19.62 4.35
CA ILE A 134 -1.65 -19.55 5.68
C ILE A 134 -2.40 -20.85 5.93
N ASN A 135 -2.08 -21.49 7.07
CA ASN A 135 -2.53 -22.83 7.37
C ASN A 135 -3.02 -22.96 8.82
N TYR A 136 -3.70 -24.08 9.10
CA TYR A 136 -4.00 -24.56 10.44
C TYR A 136 -3.58 -26.02 10.52
N GLN A 137 -2.69 -26.36 11.46
CA GLN A 137 -2.12 -27.71 11.62
C GLN A 137 -1.59 -28.29 10.30
N GLY A 138 -0.83 -27.47 9.54
CA GLY A 138 -0.23 -27.84 8.26
C GLY A 138 -1.20 -27.88 7.08
N LYS A 139 -2.51 -27.68 7.27
CA LYS A 139 -3.52 -27.69 6.19
C LYS A 139 -3.80 -26.24 5.72
N PRO A 140 -3.63 -25.92 4.42
CA PRO A 140 -3.96 -24.61 3.89
C PRO A 140 -5.41 -24.21 4.18
N LEU A 141 -5.62 -22.95 4.58
CA LEU A 141 -6.95 -22.45 4.95
C LEU A 141 -7.72 -21.87 3.75
N LEU A 142 -7.01 -21.49 2.67
CA LEU A 142 -7.64 -21.13 1.41
C LEU A 142 -7.86 -22.43 0.61
N ALA A 143 -9.13 -22.78 0.36
CA ALA A 143 -9.46 -23.91 -0.52
C ALA A 143 -8.91 -23.63 -1.92
N ALA A 144 -8.27 -24.63 -2.55
CA ALA A 144 -7.96 -24.58 -3.97
C ALA A 144 -9.29 -24.42 -4.73
N ARG A 145 -9.40 -23.34 -5.52
CA ARG A 145 -10.48 -23.17 -6.50
C ARG A 145 -10.06 -23.79 -7.81
#